data_8f0224a4451818d7bb93f3aec28bed56
#
_entry.id   8f0224a4451818d7bb93f3aec28bed56
#
_cell.length_a   1.000
_cell.length_b   1.000
_cell.length_c   1.000
_cell.angle_alpha   90.00
_cell.angle_beta   90.00
_cell.angle_gamma   90.00
#
_symmetry.space_group_name_H-M   'P 1'
#
loop_
_entity.id
_entity.type
_entity.pdbx_description
1 polymer ?
#
loop_
_entity_poly.entity_id
_entity_poly.type
_entity_poly.pdbx_seq_one_letter_code
_entity_poly.pdbx_strand_id
1 'polypeptide(L)'
;MTERYARITGWGRYVPEKVLTNAELEKMVDTNDDWITQRTGIKERRIRTENDTNASMAAAASREAMKVAGIEAIDLDFIIVCTSSPDYLLPSAGSLVQDLLGAECGAVQLTAGCSGWAYGAVMADSLIKSGAYNTVLVVGVEIVSFGLDYTDRGTCILFGDAAAATVFQLSEQPSGILASELGSEGAGAKALWVPGGGSTNPFNQKVLEDRLHYIQMDGKEVFKFASRVVGGSLKRVIAKAGLLPEDIDLFIPHQANARIIEAGARLMRQPIEKFYMNLHKYGNTSAASVPLAMVEAIEEGRLKEGDKVAIVAFGAGLTWGAAVIQLGVSEISTAQSLFSAGHATYMAKRARETVLDGVQAALIPLYTRFASRKK
;
A
#
# COMPACT_ATOMS: atom_id res chain seq x y z
N MET A 1 31.07 9.36 3.42
CA MET A 1 29.69 9.06 3.87
C MET A 1 29.45 7.61 3.49
N THR A 2 29.04 6.76 4.43
CA THR A 2 28.62 5.38 4.14
C THR A 2 27.42 5.44 3.20
N GLU A 3 27.38 4.56 2.19
CA GLU A 3 26.22 4.41 1.32
C GLU A 3 25.01 3.94 2.15
N ARG A 4 23.84 4.52 1.86
CA ARG A 4 22.59 4.21 2.58
C ARG A 4 21.61 3.52 1.63
N TYR A 5 21.10 2.39 2.06
CA TYR A 5 20.12 1.59 1.34
C TYR A 5 18.85 1.44 2.19
N ALA A 6 17.70 1.28 1.55
CA ALA A 6 16.43 1.08 2.22
C ALA A 6 15.96 -0.38 2.04
N ARG A 7 16.28 -1.22 3.01
CA ARG A 7 15.95 -2.64 2.99
C ARG A 7 14.52 -2.88 3.46
N ILE A 8 13.78 -3.77 2.79
CA ILE A 8 12.53 -4.30 3.31
C ILE A 8 12.87 -5.37 4.37
N THR A 9 12.49 -5.10 5.61
CA THR A 9 12.76 -5.96 6.77
C THR A 9 11.52 -6.61 7.35
N GLY A 10 10.34 -6.08 7.01
CA GLY A 10 9.06 -6.60 7.49
C GLY A 10 7.96 -6.45 6.47
N TRP A 11 7.01 -7.37 6.54
CA TRP A 11 5.84 -7.43 5.68
C TRP A 11 4.67 -8.03 6.44
N GLY A 12 3.47 -7.62 6.07
CA GLY A 12 2.25 -8.10 6.69
C GLY A 12 1.04 -7.77 5.85
N ARG A 13 -0.05 -8.47 6.09
CA ARG A 13 -1.30 -8.28 5.35
C ARG A 13 -2.51 -8.40 6.25
N TYR A 14 -3.59 -7.80 5.81
CA TYR A 14 -4.94 -8.03 6.34
C TYR A 14 -5.90 -8.19 5.18
N VAL A 15 -6.70 -9.24 5.24
CA VAL A 15 -7.73 -9.54 4.24
C VAL A 15 -9.04 -9.77 4.99
N PRO A 16 -10.13 -9.07 4.65
CA PRO A 16 -11.43 -9.29 5.29
C PRO A 16 -11.90 -10.73 5.18
N GLU A 17 -12.61 -11.21 6.20
CA GLU A 17 -13.12 -12.59 6.23
C GLU A 17 -14.24 -12.83 5.21
N LYS A 18 -15.06 -11.81 4.93
CA LYS A 18 -16.20 -11.92 4.03
C LYS A 18 -15.74 -12.13 2.59
N VAL A 19 -16.11 -13.27 2.03
CA VAL A 19 -15.91 -13.60 0.61
C VAL A 19 -17.16 -13.19 -0.18
N LEU A 20 -16.95 -12.58 -1.35
CA LEU A 20 -17.98 -12.35 -2.36
C LEU A 20 -17.57 -13.15 -3.62
N THR A 21 -18.30 -14.22 -3.89
CA THR A 21 -18.05 -15.11 -5.03
C THR A 21 -18.69 -14.59 -6.33
N ASN A 22 -18.26 -15.11 -7.47
CA ASN A 22 -18.92 -14.82 -8.75
C ASN A 22 -20.37 -15.28 -8.75
N ALA A 23 -20.69 -16.44 -8.12
CA ALA A 23 -22.06 -16.94 -7.99
C ALA A 23 -22.99 -16.03 -7.16
N GLU A 24 -22.45 -15.26 -6.21
CA GLU A 24 -23.22 -14.25 -5.49
C GLU A 24 -23.44 -13.02 -6.35
N LEU A 25 -22.45 -12.59 -7.15
CA LEU A 25 -22.59 -11.47 -8.10
C LEU A 25 -23.61 -11.75 -9.20
N GLU A 26 -23.76 -13.00 -9.65
CA GLU A 26 -24.81 -13.42 -10.58
C GLU A 26 -26.23 -13.10 -10.10
N LYS A 27 -26.44 -13.04 -8.78
CA LYS A 27 -27.73 -12.68 -8.17
C LYS A 27 -27.97 -11.17 -8.12
N MET A 28 -26.92 -10.37 -8.32
CA MET A 28 -26.94 -8.91 -8.14
C MET A 28 -26.94 -8.16 -9.48
N VAL A 29 -26.24 -8.70 -10.48
CA VAL A 29 -26.05 -8.05 -11.78
C VAL A 29 -26.02 -9.09 -12.91
N ASP A 30 -26.39 -8.70 -14.11
CA ASP A 30 -26.37 -9.59 -15.30
C ASP A 30 -24.95 -10.03 -15.67
N THR A 31 -24.50 -11.14 -15.09
CA THR A 31 -23.17 -11.76 -15.28
C THR A 31 -23.22 -13.25 -14.95
N ASN A 32 -22.09 -13.96 -15.13
CA ASN A 32 -21.90 -15.32 -14.64
C ASN A 32 -20.40 -15.62 -14.41
N ASP A 33 -20.10 -16.72 -13.68
CA ASP A 33 -18.75 -17.11 -13.31
C ASP A 33 -17.83 -17.28 -14.54
N ASP A 34 -18.31 -17.96 -15.59
CA ASP A 34 -17.54 -18.18 -16.82
C ASP A 34 -17.14 -16.86 -17.47
N TRP A 35 -18.09 -15.93 -17.57
CA TRP A 35 -17.86 -14.63 -18.19
C TRP A 35 -16.84 -13.80 -17.40
N ILE A 36 -16.95 -13.76 -16.07
CA ILE A 36 -16.03 -13.04 -15.18
C ILE A 36 -14.63 -13.67 -15.27
N THR A 37 -14.55 -14.99 -15.08
CA THR A 37 -13.29 -15.74 -15.04
C THR A 37 -12.53 -15.64 -16.36
N GLN A 38 -13.21 -15.83 -17.49
CA GLN A 38 -12.57 -15.72 -18.83
C GLN A 38 -12.07 -14.31 -19.13
N ARG A 39 -12.73 -13.27 -18.62
CA ARG A 39 -12.35 -11.87 -18.90
C ARG A 39 -11.31 -11.33 -17.95
N THR A 40 -11.29 -11.78 -16.71
CA THR A 40 -10.51 -11.16 -15.64
C THR A 40 -9.55 -12.12 -14.94
N GLY A 41 -9.88 -13.41 -14.88
CA GLY A 41 -9.24 -14.41 -14.07
C GLY A 41 -9.73 -14.41 -12.60
N ILE A 42 -10.67 -13.54 -12.22
CA ILE A 42 -11.17 -13.38 -10.85
C ILE A 42 -12.27 -14.40 -10.58
N LYS A 43 -12.17 -15.14 -9.48
CA LYS A 43 -13.18 -16.10 -9.02
C LYS A 43 -13.94 -15.60 -7.81
N GLU A 44 -13.25 -14.91 -6.91
CA GLU A 44 -13.79 -14.33 -5.69
C GLU A 44 -13.05 -13.06 -5.32
N ARG A 45 -13.60 -12.29 -4.40
CA ARG A 45 -12.97 -11.12 -3.78
C ARG A 45 -13.35 -11.06 -2.31
N ARG A 46 -12.56 -10.31 -1.57
CA ARG A 46 -12.82 -10.04 -0.16
C ARG A 46 -13.49 -8.69 -0.03
N ILE A 47 -14.48 -8.62 0.83
CA ILE A 47 -15.27 -7.41 1.08
C ILE A 47 -15.24 -7.12 2.56
N ARG A 48 -15.02 -5.87 2.94
CA ARG A 48 -15.01 -5.45 4.32
C ARG A 48 -16.26 -5.91 5.09
N THR A 49 -16.11 -6.18 6.37
CA THR A 49 -17.20 -6.35 7.32
C THR A 49 -17.57 -4.98 7.94
N GLU A 50 -18.60 -4.94 8.76
CA GLU A 50 -19.02 -3.71 9.46
C GLU A 50 -17.94 -3.19 10.43
N ASN A 51 -17.10 -4.07 10.94
CA ASN A 51 -16.01 -3.73 11.86
C ASN A 51 -14.74 -3.26 11.16
N ASP A 52 -14.63 -3.45 9.85
CA ASP A 52 -13.46 -3.06 9.09
C ASP A 52 -13.56 -1.60 8.65
N THR A 53 -12.57 -0.81 9.02
CA THR A 53 -12.31 0.53 8.50
C THR A 53 -10.99 0.54 7.73
N ASN A 54 -10.77 1.53 6.89
CA ASN A 54 -9.51 1.65 6.15
C ASN A 54 -8.32 1.68 7.13
N ALA A 55 -8.40 2.50 8.17
CA ALA A 55 -7.35 2.61 9.18
C ALA A 55 -7.17 1.33 10.00
N SER A 56 -8.25 0.62 10.37
CA SER A 56 -8.14 -0.63 11.16
C SER A 56 -7.47 -1.74 10.36
N MET A 57 -7.82 -1.89 9.08
CA MET A 57 -7.19 -2.85 8.17
C MET A 57 -5.70 -2.53 7.95
N ALA A 58 -5.39 -1.25 7.72
CA ALA A 58 -4.01 -0.78 7.60
C ALA A 58 -3.19 -1.05 8.86
N ALA A 59 -3.73 -0.74 10.05
CA ALA A 59 -3.07 -0.99 11.32
C ALA A 59 -2.85 -2.49 11.58
N ALA A 60 -3.80 -3.35 11.22
CA ALA A 60 -3.66 -4.79 11.36
C ALA A 60 -2.50 -5.33 10.49
N ALA A 61 -2.45 -4.97 9.20
CA ALA A 61 -1.35 -5.32 8.30
C ALA A 61 -0.01 -4.78 8.80
N SER A 62 0.01 -3.56 9.34
CA SER A 62 1.20 -2.90 9.88
C SER A 62 1.78 -3.61 11.10
N ARG A 63 0.92 -4.08 12.02
CA ARG A 63 1.37 -4.84 13.21
C ARG A 63 2.08 -6.13 12.80
N GLU A 64 1.55 -6.86 11.81
CA GLU A 64 2.22 -8.05 11.29
C GLU A 64 3.56 -7.68 10.61
N ALA A 65 3.62 -6.60 9.84
CA ALA A 65 4.86 -6.14 9.22
C ALA A 65 5.92 -5.76 10.26
N MET A 66 5.54 -5.02 11.30
CA MET A 66 6.44 -4.65 12.41
C MET A 66 6.92 -5.88 13.18
N LYS A 67 6.03 -6.85 13.43
CA LYS A 67 6.37 -8.11 14.09
C LYS A 67 7.42 -8.89 13.29
N VAL A 68 7.27 -8.98 11.96
CA VAL A 68 8.27 -9.62 11.08
C VAL A 68 9.59 -8.84 11.10
N ALA A 69 9.54 -7.51 11.10
CA ALA A 69 10.74 -6.65 11.21
C ALA A 69 11.41 -6.71 12.58
N GLY A 70 10.75 -7.25 13.61
CA GLY A 70 11.25 -7.25 14.99
C GLY A 70 11.30 -5.88 15.64
N ILE A 71 10.36 -4.98 15.29
CA ILE A 71 10.29 -3.60 15.79
C ILE A 71 8.94 -3.31 16.47
N GLU A 72 8.94 -2.30 17.33
CA GLU A 72 7.76 -1.73 17.94
C GLU A 72 7.35 -0.41 17.23
N ALA A 73 6.14 0.07 17.47
CA ALA A 73 5.61 1.29 16.85
C ALA A 73 6.46 2.55 17.12
N ILE A 74 7.16 2.57 18.25
CA ILE A 74 8.05 3.66 18.64
C ILE A 74 9.33 3.74 17.81
N ASP A 75 9.72 2.65 17.15
CA ASP A 75 10.91 2.60 16.30
C ASP A 75 10.63 3.15 14.89
N LEU A 76 9.37 3.50 14.59
CA LEU A 76 9.00 4.10 13.32
C LEU A 76 9.35 5.60 13.30
N ASP A 77 10.05 6.02 12.26
CA ASP A 77 10.34 7.44 12.02
C ASP A 77 9.27 8.12 11.14
N PHE A 78 8.61 7.34 10.26
CA PHE A 78 7.59 7.88 9.36
C PHE A 78 6.62 6.79 8.86
N ILE A 79 5.35 7.18 8.64
CA ILE A 79 4.29 6.29 8.12
C ILE A 79 3.73 6.88 6.83
N ILE A 80 3.65 6.08 5.77
CA ILE A 80 3.01 6.41 4.49
C ILE A 80 1.85 5.44 4.26
N VAL A 81 0.62 5.93 4.35
CA VAL A 81 -0.60 5.16 4.04
C VAL A 81 -1.07 5.51 2.63
N CYS A 82 -0.99 4.53 1.74
CA CYS A 82 -1.36 4.66 0.33
C CYS A 82 -2.79 4.19 0.15
N THR A 83 -3.72 5.13 -0.06
CA THR A 83 -5.15 4.82 -0.20
C THR A 83 -5.90 5.89 -1.01
N SER A 84 -6.92 5.45 -1.73
CA SER A 84 -7.92 6.29 -2.41
C SER A 84 -9.30 6.19 -1.74
N SER A 85 -9.41 5.35 -0.70
CA SER A 85 -10.66 5.06 0.02
C SER A 85 -10.50 5.26 1.54
N PRO A 86 -10.03 6.46 1.99
CA PRO A 86 -9.82 6.73 3.41
C PRO A 86 -11.15 6.74 4.17
N ASP A 87 -11.09 6.56 5.49
CA ASP A 87 -12.27 6.62 6.36
C ASP A 87 -12.93 8.00 6.34
N TYR A 88 -12.13 9.06 6.21
CA TYR A 88 -12.58 10.45 6.17
C TYR A 88 -11.76 11.26 5.15
N LEU A 89 -12.32 12.35 4.67
CA LEU A 89 -11.56 13.36 3.92
C LEU A 89 -10.51 14.03 4.81
N LEU A 90 -10.83 14.27 6.08
CA LEU A 90 -9.98 14.75 7.17
C LEU A 90 -10.50 14.15 8.49
N PRO A 91 -9.61 13.67 9.37
CA PRO A 91 -8.14 13.62 9.27
C PRO A 91 -7.65 12.61 8.22
N SER A 92 -6.35 12.63 7.92
CA SER A 92 -5.73 11.69 6.98
C SER A 92 -5.74 10.26 7.52
N ALA A 93 -5.85 9.26 6.65
CA ALA A 93 -5.70 7.85 7.04
C ALA A 93 -4.35 7.60 7.75
N GLY A 94 -3.29 8.32 7.36
CA GLY A 94 -1.99 8.24 8.01
C GLY A 94 -2.05 8.58 9.51
N SER A 95 -2.75 9.64 9.88
CA SER A 95 -2.92 10.04 11.29
C SER A 95 -3.71 9.01 12.10
N LEU A 96 -4.76 8.43 11.51
CA LEU A 96 -5.56 7.39 12.15
C LEU A 96 -4.76 6.11 12.38
N VAL A 97 -3.97 5.69 11.38
CA VAL A 97 -3.09 4.52 11.50
C VAL A 97 -2.01 4.75 12.54
N GLN A 98 -1.41 5.95 12.57
CA GLN A 98 -0.40 6.33 13.55
C GLN A 98 -0.93 6.18 14.99
N ASP A 99 -2.15 6.69 15.24
CA ASP A 99 -2.83 6.58 16.55
C ASP A 99 -3.14 5.12 16.90
N LEU A 100 -3.73 4.35 15.96
CA LEU A 100 -4.05 2.94 16.18
C LEU A 100 -2.82 2.06 16.46
N LEU A 101 -1.65 2.43 15.94
CA LEU A 101 -0.39 1.74 16.21
C LEU A 101 0.26 2.19 17.51
N GLY A 102 -0.10 3.36 18.03
CA GLY A 102 0.58 4.02 19.15
C GLY A 102 1.98 4.52 18.78
N ALA A 103 2.18 4.89 17.51
CA ALA A 103 3.44 5.45 17.05
C ALA A 103 3.55 6.93 17.39
N GLU A 104 4.78 7.44 17.55
CA GLU A 104 5.06 8.86 17.87
C GLU A 104 5.80 9.57 16.74
N CYS A 105 5.48 9.21 15.49
CA CYS A 105 6.16 9.73 14.30
C CYS A 105 5.21 10.49 13.38
N GLY A 106 5.77 11.17 12.37
CA GLY A 106 5.00 11.78 11.29
C GLY A 106 4.29 10.74 10.44
N ALA A 107 3.07 11.06 9.98
CA ALA A 107 2.28 10.18 9.14
C ALA A 107 1.58 10.95 8.03
N VAL A 108 1.47 10.35 6.84
CA VAL A 108 0.85 10.96 5.66
C VAL A 108 -0.06 9.95 4.95
N GLN A 109 -1.11 10.48 4.33
CA GLN A 109 -1.86 9.75 3.31
C GLN A 109 -1.36 10.13 1.93
N LEU A 110 -1.12 9.13 1.07
CA LEU A 110 -0.72 9.29 -0.32
C LEU A 110 -1.79 8.71 -1.23
N THR A 111 -2.28 9.50 -2.18
CA THR A 111 -3.26 9.06 -3.16
C THR A 111 -2.64 9.05 -4.56
N ALA A 112 -2.46 7.85 -5.13
CA ALA A 112 -1.99 7.63 -6.49
C ALA A 112 -2.70 6.41 -7.13
N GLY A 113 -3.99 6.20 -6.78
CA GLY A 113 -4.77 5.06 -7.25
C GLY A 113 -4.10 3.74 -6.94
N CYS A 114 -4.27 2.76 -7.82
CA CYS A 114 -3.70 1.42 -7.64
C CYS A 114 -2.16 1.38 -7.65
N SER A 115 -1.47 2.45 -8.09
CA SER A 115 -0.02 2.58 -8.01
C SER A 115 0.49 3.14 -6.67
N GLY A 116 -0.41 3.47 -5.74
CA GLY A 116 -0.11 4.17 -4.50
C GLY A 116 1.03 3.55 -3.70
N TRP A 117 1.01 2.24 -3.45
CA TRP A 117 2.09 1.60 -2.71
C TRP A 117 3.44 1.69 -3.42
N ALA A 118 3.49 1.57 -4.75
CA ALA A 118 4.75 1.73 -5.50
C ALA A 118 5.33 3.14 -5.34
N TYR A 119 4.47 4.18 -5.33
CA TYR A 119 4.86 5.55 -5.02
C TYR A 119 5.38 5.66 -3.58
N GLY A 120 4.66 5.12 -2.61
CA GLY A 120 5.06 5.12 -1.20
C GLY A 120 6.39 4.42 -0.96
N ALA A 121 6.62 3.25 -1.60
CA ALA A 121 7.87 2.51 -1.52
C ALA A 121 9.07 3.32 -2.07
N VAL A 122 8.91 3.97 -3.22
CA VAL A 122 9.97 4.84 -3.80
C VAL A 122 10.22 6.07 -2.91
N MET A 123 9.18 6.64 -2.29
CA MET A 123 9.34 7.74 -1.34
C MET A 123 10.07 7.28 -0.07
N ALA A 124 9.72 6.12 0.50
CA ALA A 124 10.40 5.55 1.66
C ALA A 124 11.90 5.30 1.38
N ASP A 125 12.22 4.70 0.24
CA ASP A 125 13.60 4.50 -0.23
C ASP A 125 14.35 5.82 -0.30
N SER A 126 13.74 6.85 -0.88
CA SER A 126 14.33 8.19 -1.01
C SER A 126 14.56 8.86 0.34
N LEU A 127 13.60 8.77 1.27
CA LEU A 127 13.69 9.33 2.62
C LEU A 127 14.80 8.67 3.43
N ILE A 128 14.98 7.36 3.30
CA ILE A 128 16.06 6.64 3.99
C ILE A 128 17.43 6.96 3.36
N LYS A 129 17.52 6.92 2.03
CA LYS A 129 18.78 7.23 1.31
C LYS A 129 19.24 8.66 1.52
N SER A 130 18.32 9.62 1.65
CA SER A 130 18.64 11.02 1.95
C SER A 130 19.14 11.25 3.39
N GLY A 131 18.93 10.28 4.29
CA GLY A 131 19.27 10.39 5.71
C GLY A 131 18.21 11.10 6.56
N ALA A 132 17.04 11.41 5.99
CA ALA A 132 15.95 12.04 6.74
C ALA A 132 15.36 11.08 7.79
N TYR A 133 15.24 9.80 7.45
CA TYR A 133 14.69 8.74 8.31
C TYR A 133 15.50 7.46 8.20
N ASN A 134 15.29 6.53 9.13
CA ASN A 134 15.92 5.21 9.14
C ASN A 134 14.91 4.07 9.06
N THR A 135 13.68 4.28 9.56
CA THR A 135 12.62 3.27 9.59
C THR A 135 11.32 3.88 9.08
N VAL A 136 10.84 3.42 7.94
CA VAL A 136 9.61 3.92 7.29
C VAL A 136 8.64 2.77 7.05
N LEU A 137 7.41 2.93 7.54
CA LEU A 137 6.30 2.02 7.27
C LEU A 137 5.53 2.50 6.04
N VAL A 138 5.32 1.61 5.06
CA VAL A 138 4.51 1.87 3.87
C VAL A 138 3.35 0.88 3.82
N VAL A 139 2.13 1.40 3.79
CA VAL A 139 0.90 0.59 3.77
C VAL A 139 0.11 0.88 2.51
N GLY A 140 -0.22 -0.14 1.75
CA GLY A 140 -1.27 -0.07 0.73
C GLY A 140 -2.56 -0.61 1.33
N VAL A 141 -3.62 0.17 1.35
CA VAL A 141 -4.91 -0.25 1.92
C VAL A 141 -6.06 0.32 1.10
N GLU A 142 -7.06 -0.52 0.83
CA GLU A 142 -8.24 -0.07 0.13
C GLU A 142 -9.51 -0.78 0.60
N ILE A 143 -10.57 -0.02 0.71
CA ILE A 143 -11.95 -0.49 0.80
C ILE A 143 -12.66 0.03 -0.44
N VAL A 144 -12.49 -0.66 -1.57
CA VAL A 144 -13.06 -0.24 -2.85
C VAL A 144 -14.55 -0.57 -2.93
N SER A 145 -14.96 -1.62 -2.20
CA SER A 145 -16.32 -2.16 -2.25
C SER A 145 -17.42 -1.15 -1.94
N PHE A 146 -17.17 -0.14 -1.10
CA PHE A 146 -18.16 0.88 -0.77
C PHE A 146 -18.44 1.84 -1.93
N GLY A 147 -17.46 2.04 -2.82
CA GLY A 147 -17.54 2.95 -3.97
C GLY A 147 -17.97 2.27 -5.27
N LEU A 148 -18.47 1.04 -5.22
CA LEU A 148 -18.91 0.29 -6.39
C LEU A 148 -20.43 0.38 -6.58
N ASP A 149 -20.83 0.62 -7.83
CA ASP A 149 -22.20 0.41 -8.25
C ASP A 149 -22.44 -1.07 -8.58
N TYR A 150 -23.11 -1.78 -7.70
CA TYR A 150 -23.43 -3.20 -7.91
C TYR A 150 -24.53 -3.43 -8.98
N THR A 151 -24.94 -2.41 -9.70
CA THR A 151 -25.74 -2.51 -10.92
C THR A 151 -24.93 -2.34 -12.20
N ASP A 152 -23.64 -1.92 -12.06
CA ASP A 152 -22.68 -1.83 -13.17
C ASP A 152 -21.72 -3.02 -13.17
N ARG A 153 -21.97 -4.02 -14.03
CA ARG A 153 -21.09 -5.18 -14.17
C ARG A 153 -19.70 -4.85 -14.72
N GLY A 154 -19.50 -3.64 -15.24
CA GLY A 154 -18.20 -3.19 -15.76
C GLY A 154 -17.17 -2.96 -14.66
N THR A 155 -17.64 -2.64 -13.45
CA THR A 155 -16.81 -2.29 -12.30
C THR A 155 -16.98 -3.25 -11.12
N CYS A 156 -18.21 -3.62 -10.74
CA CYS A 156 -18.48 -4.36 -9.50
C CYS A 156 -17.86 -5.77 -9.45
N ILE A 157 -17.58 -6.37 -10.61
CA ILE A 157 -16.96 -7.71 -10.70
C ILE A 157 -15.44 -7.70 -10.45
N LEU A 158 -14.79 -6.53 -10.43
CA LEU A 158 -13.34 -6.43 -10.47
C LEU A 158 -12.71 -6.31 -9.08
N PHE A 159 -13.26 -5.44 -8.25
CA PHE A 159 -12.57 -4.94 -7.09
C PHE A 159 -12.86 -5.73 -5.81
N GLY A 160 -11.87 -5.75 -4.92
CA GLY A 160 -11.97 -6.26 -3.57
C GLY A 160 -11.21 -5.38 -2.58
N ASP A 161 -11.34 -5.68 -1.29
CA ASP A 161 -10.79 -4.94 -0.18
C ASP A 161 -9.62 -5.70 0.44
N ALA A 162 -8.54 -5.00 0.77
CA ALA A 162 -7.40 -5.55 1.50
C ALA A 162 -6.47 -4.45 2.01
N ALA A 163 -5.56 -4.84 2.90
CA ALA A 163 -4.39 -4.06 3.28
C ALA A 163 -3.13 -4.93 3.24
N ALA A 164 -2.00 -4.32 2.86
CA ALA A 164 -0.69 -4.93 3.01
C ALA A 164 0.34 -3.84 3.32
N ALA A 165 1.28 -4.17 4.21
CA ALA A 165 2.26 -3.25 4.76
C ALA A 165 3.68 -3.79 4.59
N THR A 166 4.64 -2.88 4.46
CA THR A 166 6.06 -3.16 4.42
C THR A 166 6.84 -2.18 5.29
N VAL A 167 7.80 -2.69 6.05
CA VAL A 167 8.76 -1.89 6.80
C VAL A 167 10.04 -1.77 6.00
N PHE A 168 10.46 -0.55 5.75
CA PHE A 168 11.76 -0.21 5.16
C PHE A 168 12.68 0.29 6.26
N GLN A 169 13.88 -0.29 6.34
CA GLN A 169 14.90 0.14 7.30
C GLN A 169 16.23 0.43 6.61
N LEU A 170 17.00 1.34 7.24
CA LEU A 170 18.36 1.63 6.82
C LEU A 170 19.21 0.36 6.79
N SER A 171 19.94 0.18 5.70
CA SER A 171 20.99 -0.84 5.54
C SER A 171 22.26 -0.20 4.98
N GLU A 172 23.41 -0.69 5.43
CA GLU A 172 24.71 -0.36 4.86
C GLU A 172 25.08 -1.31 3.71
N GLN A 173 24.31 -2.39 3.54
CA GLN A 173 24.52 -3.36 2.45
C GLN A 173 23.54 -3.07 1.30
N PRO A 174 23.99 -3.24 0.04
CA PRO A 174 23.15 -3.07 -1.13
C PRO A 174 21.87 -3.92 -1.05
N SER A 175 20.71 -3.28 -1.05
CA SER A 175 19.41 -3.92 -0.92
C SER A 175 18.28 -2.92 -1.23
N GLY A 176 17.04 -3.38 -1.25
CA GLY A 176 15.88 -2.54 -1.49
C GLY A 176 15.75 -2.13 -2.96
N ILE A 177 15.31 -0.90 -3.23
CA ILE A 177 15.04 -0.45 -4.60
C ILE A 177 16.33 -0.19 -5.36
N LEU A 178 16.62 -1.05 -6.36
CA LEU A 178 17.76 -0.91 -7.26
C LEU A 178 17.50 0.14 -8.34
N ALA A 179 16.29 0.18 -8.87
CA ALA A 179 15.84 1.18 -9.83
C ALA A 179 14.33 1.35 -9.75
N SER A 180 13.85 2.54 -10.05
CA SER A 180 12.41 2.84 -10.07
C SER A 180 12.04 3.84 -11.15
N GLU A 181 10.75 3.85 -11.50
CA GLU A 181 10.09 4.81 -12.38
C GLU A 181 8.71 5.11 -11.82
N LEU A 182 8.37 6.38 -11.70
CA LEU A 182 7.02 6.85 -11.39
C LEU A 182 6.55 7.76 -12.52
N GLY A 183 5.27 7.71 -12.82
CA GLY A 183 4.71 8.57 -13.86
C GLY A 183 3.20 8.79 -13.73
N SER A 184 2.74 9.87 -14.36
CA SER A 184 1.35 10.30 -14.38
C SER A 184 0.95 10.81 -15.75
N GLU A 185 -0.29 10.50 -16.20
CA GLU A 185 -0.90 10.94 -17.44
C GLU A 185 -2.29 11.53 -17.13
N GLY A 186 -2.31 12.77 -16.63
CA GLY A 186 -3.54 13.46 -16.20
C GLY A 186 -4.57 13.66 -17.31
N ALA A 187 -4.16 13.63 -18.58
CA ALA A 187 -5.10 13.67 -19.73
C ALA A 187 -6.07 12.48 -19.73
N GLY A 188 -5.69 11.33 -19.14
CA GLY A 188 -6.51 10.14 -18.99
C GLY A 188 -7.36 10.07 -17.72
N ALA A 189 -7.43 11.15 -16.92
CA ALA A 189 -8.05 11.12 -15.58
C ALA A 189 -9.48 10.57 -15.56
N LYS A 190 -10.28 10.89 -16.57
CA LYS A 190 -11.68 10.43 -16.65
C LYS A 190 -11.85 8.97 -17.07
N ALA A 191 -10.77 8.28 -17.44
CA ALA A 191 -10.86 6.86 -17.78
C ALA A 191 -11.09 5.97 -16.55
N LEU A 192 -10.71 6.45 -15.33
CA LEU A 192 -10.99 5.77 -14.06
C LEU A 192 -11.02 6.81 -12.93
N TRP A 193 -12.22 7.11 -12.42
CA TRP A 193 -12.41 8.19 -11.47
C TRP A 193 -13.70 8.05 -10.66
N VAL A 194 -13.85 8.86 -9.61
CA VAL A 194 -15.10 9.10 -8.89
C VAL A 194 -15.49 10.54 -9.13
N PRO A 195 -16.56 10.82 -9.90
CA PRO A 195 -16.93 12.19 -10.31
C PRO A 195 -17.40 13.09 -9.18
N GLY A 196 -18.04 12.52 -8.15
CA GLY A 196 -18.68 13.26 -7.05
C GLY A 196 -17.91 13.18 -5.74
N GLY A 197 -18.19 14.11 -4.82
CA GLY A 197 -17.61 14.16 -3.49
C GLY A 197 -16.38 15.06 -3.36
N GLY A 198 -15.78 15.51 -4.46
CA GLY A 198 -14.71 16.49 -4.47
C GLY A 198 -15.20 17.93 -4.60
N SER A 199 -14.27 18.89 -4.61
CA SER A 199 -14.58 20.33 -4.70
C SER A 199 -15.26 20.74 -6.01
N THR A 200 -15.05 19.98 -7.09
CA THR A 200 -15.70 20.23 -8.39
C THR A 200 -17.18 19.84 -8.35
N ASN A 201 -17.49 18.70 -7.71
CA ASN A 201 -18.85 18.20 -7.53
C ASN A 201 -19.04 17.81 -6.05
N PRO A 202 -19.26 18.79 -5.15
CA PRO A 202 -19.48 18.50 -3.73
C PRO A 202 -20.73 17.63 -3.52
N PHE A 203 -20.76 16.85 -2.44
CA PHE A 203 -21.92 16.02 -2.12
C PHE A 203 -23.19 16.84 -2.03
N ASN A 204 -24.20 16.47 -2.82
CA ASN A 204 -25.54 17.03 -2.84
C ASN A 204 -26.52 16.00 -3.43
N GLN A 205 -27.81 16.32 -3.43
CA GLN A 205 -28.87 15.44 -3.93
C GLN A 205 -28.61 14.99 -5.38
N LYS A 206 -28.17 15.91 -6.26
CA LYS A 206 -27.89 15.61 -7.66
C LYS A 206 -26.72 14.61 -7.84
N VAL A 207 -25.66 14.70 -7.03
CA VAL A 207 -24.54 13.73 -7.04
C VAL A 207 -25.03 12.31 -6.73
N LEU A 208 -25.99 12.19 -5.82
CA LEU A 208 -26.60 10.90 -5.48
C LEU A 208 -27.52 10.38 -6.58
N GLU A 209 -28.39 11.23 -7.10
CA GLU A 209 -29.33 10.89 -8.18
C GLU A 209 -28.61 10.48 -9.46
N ASP A 210 -27.56 11.22 -9.84
CA ASP A 210 -26.73 10.95 -11.02
C ASP A 210 -25.68 9.84 -10.76
N ARG A 211 -25.66 9.23 -9.55
CA ARG A 211 -24.76 8.14 -9.14
C ARG A 211 -23.26 8.49 -9.27
N LEU A 212 -22.90 9.76 -9.16
CA LEU A 212 -21.54 10.26 -9.36
C LEU A 212 -20.59 9.92 -8.21
N HIS A 213 -21.09 9.40 -7.10
CA HIS A 213 -20.32 8.94 -5.95
C HIS A 213 -19.72 7.53 -6.14
N TYR A 214 -20.06 6.84 -7.23
CA TYR A 214 -19.50 5.55 -7.58
C TYR A 214 -18.31 5.67 -8.54
N ILE A 215 -17.46 4.67 -8.52
CA ILE A 215 -16.34 4.52 -9.45
C ILE A 215 -16.89 4.35 -10.88
N GLN A 216 -16.41 5.18 -11.78
CA GLN A 216 -16.69 5.09 -13.22
C GLN A 216 -15.40 4.72 -13.97
N MET A 217 -15.49 3.79 -14.93
CA MET A 217 -14.34 3.27 -15.64
C MET A 217 -14.63 3.07 -17.14
N ASP A 218 -13.79 3.63 -18.00
CA ASP A 218 -13.66 3.18 -19.37
C ASP A 218 -12.66 2.00 -19.44
N GLY A 219 -13.17 0.80 -19.35
CA GLY A 219 -12.34 -0.41 -19.32
C GLY A 219 -11.45 -0.60 -20.56
N LYS A 220 -11.82 -0.04 -21.72
CA LYS A 220 -11.00 -0.14 -22.95
C LYS A 220 -9.79 0.78 -22.87
N GLU A 221 -9.98 2.03 -22.46
CA GLU A 221 -8.89 2.99 -22.31
C GLU A 221 -7.95 2.58 -21.16
N VAL A 222 -8.48 2.11 -20.03
CA VAL A 222 -7.67 1.59 -18.91
C VAL A 222 -6.86 0.36 -19.36
N PHE A 223 -7.45 -0.59 -20.11
CA PHE A 223 -6.74 -1.78 -20.60
C PHE A 223 -5.62 -1.40 -21.58
N LYS A 224 -5.87 -0.47 -22.51
CA LYS A 224 -4.89 0.05 -23.47
C LYS A 224 -3.72 0.72 -22.76
N PHE A 225 -4.01 1.59 -21.77
CA PHE A 225 -3.02 2.25 -20.95
C PHE A 225 -2.17 1.21 -20.18
N ALA A 226 -2.81 0.29 -19.46
CA ALA A 226 -2.15 -0.76 -18.69
C ALA A 226 -1.21 -1.61 -19.55
N SER A 227 -1.68 -2.06 -20.70
CA SER A 227 -0.88 -2.88 -21.64
C SER A 227 0.38 -2.14 -22.13
N ARG A 228 0.27 -0.83 -22.39
CA ARG A 228 1.41 0.02 -22.77
C ARG A 228 2.40 0.19 -21.61
N VAL A 229 1.88 0.46 -20.41
CA VAL A 229 2.69 0.81 -19.25
C VAL A 229 3.42 -0.41 -18.67
N VAL A 230 2.72 -1.54 -18.48
CA VAL A 230 3.29 -2.72 -17.82
C VAL A 230 4.58 -3.18 -18.53
N GLY A 231 4.52 -3.47 -19.83
CA GLY A 231 5.70 -3.92 -20.55
C GLY A 231 6.77 -2.85 -20.74
N GLY A 232 6.36 -1.60 -20.98
CA GLY A 232 7.29 -0.48 -21.18
C GLY A 232 8.08 -0.12 -19.93
N SER A 233 7.38 0.00 -18.78
CA SER A 233 8.02 0.39 -17.51
C SER A 233 8.89 -0.73 -16.94
N LEU A 234 8.45 -2.01 -17.02
CA LEU A 234 9.31 -3.13 -16.60
C LEU A 234 10.63 -3.15 -17.37
N LYS A 235 10.59 -2.99 -18.71
CA LYS A 235 11.82 -2.93 -19.53
C LYS A 235 12.75 -1.81 -19.07
N ARG A 236 12.20 -0.61 -18.85
CA ARG A 236 13.00 0.55 -18.47
C ARG A 236 13.63 0.41 -17.10
N VAL A 237 12.89 -0.06 -16.08
CA VAL A 237 13.43 -0.18 -14.72
C VAL A 237 14.45 -1.31 -14.61
N ILE A 238 14.26 -2.44 -15.31
CA ILE A 238 15.22 -3.54 -15.36
C ILE A 238 16.51 -3.07 -16.02
N ALA A 239 16.43 -2.40 -17.18
CA ALA A 239 17.60 -1.83 -17.84
C ALA A 239 18.29 -0.75 -16.99
N LYS A 240 17.52 0.11 -16.27
CA LYS A 240 18.05 1.11 -15.34
C LYS A 240 18.77 0.50 -14.16
N ALA A 241 18.34 -0.69 -13.72
CA ALA A 241 19.04 -1.49 -12.71
C ALA A 241 20.31 -2.19 -13.23
N GLY A 242 20.62 -2.08 -14.53
CA GLY A 242 21.75 -2.80 -15.16
C GLY A 242 21.50 -4.30 -15.34
N LEU A 243 20.24 -4.72 -15.36
CA LEU A 243 19.82 -6.13 -15.38
C LEU A 243 19.12 -6.48 -16.71
N LEU A 244 19.03 -7.78 -16.96
CA LEU A 244 18.21 -8.37 -18.01
C LEU A 244 16.93 -8.98 -17.42
N PRO A 245 15.85 -9.20 -18.20
CA PRO A 245 14.64 -9.85 -17.69
C PRO A 245 14.86 -11.24 -17.09
N GLU A 246 15.90 -11.95 -17.54
CA GLU A 246 16.30 -13.26 -17.04
C GLU A 246 16.85 -13.22 -15.61
N ASP A 247 17.46 -12.08 -15.23
CA ASP A 247 18.03 -11.85 -13.87
C ASP A 247 16.96 -11.58 -12.82
N ILE A 248 15.69 -11.44 -13.23
CA ILE A 248 14.56 -11.25 -12.32
C ILE A 248 14.02 -12.61 -11.89
N ASP A 249 13.97 -12.83 -10.59
CA ASP A 249 13.48 -14.08 -9.99
C ASP A 249 11.95 -14.16 -10.04
N LEU A 250 11.26 -13.03 -9.74
CA LEU A 250 9.81 -12.95 -9.75
C LEU A 250 9.32 -11.59 -10.27
N PHE A 251 8.24 -11.58 -11.05
CA PHE A 251 7.51 -10.39 -11.45
C PHE A 251 6.22 -10.30 -10.65
N ILE A 252 5.94 -9.15 -10.05
CA ILE A 252 4.70 -8.88 -9.32
C ILE A 252 4.02 -7.66 -9.94
N PRO A 253 3.20 -7.83 -10.98
CA PRO A 253 2.38 -6.77 -11.54
C PRO A 253 1.14 -6.52 -10.68
N HIS A 254 0.55 -5.34 -10.83
CA HIS A 254 -0.77 -5.02 -10.29
C HIS A 254 -1.81 -6.08 -10.66
N GLN A 255 -2.55 -6.54 -9.68
CA GLN A 255 -3.49 -7.65 -9.76
C GLN A 255 -4.89 -7.20 -10.25
N ALA A 256 -4.94 -6.55 -11.41
CA ALA A 256 -6.20 -6.03 -11.96
C ALA A 256 -6.91 -7.01 -12.91
N ASN A 257 -6.13 -7.75 -13.71
CA ASN A 257 -6.66 -8.61 -14.75
C ASN A 257 -5.57 -9.59 -15.24
N ALA A 258 -5.86 -10.88 -15.28
CA ALA A 258 -4.92 -11.91 -15.71
C ALA A 258 -4.38 -11.67 -17.11
N ARG A 259 -5.23 -11.17 -18.03
CA ARG A 259 -4.85 -10.91 -19.45
C ARG A 259 -3.78 -9.82 -19.57
N ILE A 260 -3.77 -8.83 -18.66
CA ILE A 260 -2.74 -7.79 -18.60
C ILE A 260 -1.41 -8.41 -18.13
N ILE A 261 -1.47 -9.27 -17.10
CA ILE A 261 -0.30 -9.98 -16.58
C ILE A 261 0.32 -10.90 -17.65
N GLU A 262 -0.51 -11.68 -18.32
CA GLU A 262 -0.08 -12.53 -19.44
C GLU A 262 0.54 -11.72 -20.60
N ALA A 263 -0.03 -10.55 -20.91
CA ALA A 263 0.55 -9.66 -21.91
C ALA A 263 1.93 -9.14 -21.46
N GLY A 264 2.08 -8.82 -20.17
CA GLY A 264 3.36 -8.46 -19.54
C GLY A 264 4.40 -9.57 -19.70
N ALA A 265 4.04 -10.82 -19.39
CA ALA A 265 4.91 -11.99 -19.53
C ALA A 265 5.40 -12.17 -20.97
N ARG A 266 4.49 -12.08 -21.93
CA ARG A 266 4.84 -12.13 -23.38
C ARG A 266 5.79 -11.00 -23.78
N LEU A 267 5.56 -9.76 -23.31
CA LEU A 267 6.41 -8.61 -23.63
C LEU A 267 7.80 -8.70 -22.99
N MET A 268 7.91 -9.34 -21.83
CA MET A 268 9.19 -9.63 -21.16
C MET A 268 9.87 -10.87 -21.72
N ARG A 269 9.20 -11.66 -22.55
CA ARG A 269 9.65 -12.97 -23.03
C ARG A 269 10.04 -13.91 -21.90
N GLN A 270 9.27 -13.84 -20.81
CA GLN A 270 9.47 -14.68 -19.63
C GLN A 270 8.28 -15.63 -19.47
N PRO A 271 8.49 -16.83 -18.89
CA PRO A 271 7.41 -17.78 -18.62
C PRO A 271 6.42 -17.18 -17.63
N ILE A 272 5.13 -17.52 -17.79
CA ILE A 272 4.05 -16.95 -16.95
C ILE A 272 4.22 -17.34 -15.46
N GLU A 273 4.88 -18.45 -15.19
CA GLU A 273 5.19 -18.95 -13.85
C GLU A 273 6.11 -18.00 -13.06
N LYS A 274 6.90 -17.17 -13.74
CA LYS A 274 7.65 -16.07 -13.12
C LYS A 274 6.79 -14.86 -12.76
N PHE A 275 5.51 -14.83 -13.16
CA PHE A 275 4.57 -13.75 -12.84
C PHE A 275 3.64 -14.21 -11.73
N TYR A 276 3.73 -13.58 -10.57
CA TYR A 276 2.88 -13.92 -9.44
C TYR A 276 1.45 -13.43 -9.67
N MET A 277 0.47 -14.28 -9.40
CA MET A 277 -0.95 -13.98 -9.54
C MET A 277 -1.76 -14.50 -8.36
N ASN A 278 -2.45 -13.61 -7.66
CA ASN A 278 -3.42 -13.94 -6.62
C ASN A 278 -4.79 -13.27 -6.81
N LEU A 279 -4.97 -12.58 -7.94
CA LEU A 279 -6.23 -11.88 -8.27
C LEU A 279 -7.46 -12.81 -8.29
N HIS A 280 -7.26 -14.10 -8.49
CA HIS A 280 -8.35 -15.08 -8.48
C HIS A 280 -9.00 -15.23 -7.09
N LYS A 281 -8.25 -14.91 -6.00
CA LYS A 281 -8.70 -14.97 -4.61
C LYS A 281 -9.21 -13.61 -4.09
N TYR A 282 -8.66 -12.50 -4.60
CA TYR A 282 -8.83 -11.18 -3.98
C TYR A 282 -9.42 -10.12 -4.93
N GLY A 283 -9.50 -10.43 -6.23
CA GLY A 283 -9.82 -9.41 -7.23
C GLY A 283 -8.74 -8.32 -7.28
N ASN A 284 -9.14 -7.15 -7.73
CA ASN A 284 -8.31 -5.95 -7.74
C ASN A 284 -8.43 -5.21 -6.40
N THR A 285 -7.44 -5.32 -5.55
CA THR A 285 -7.36 -4.64 -4.25
C THR A 285 -6.64 -3.29 -4.32
N SER A 286 -6.62 -2.66 -5.51
CA SER A 286 -6.08 -1.31 -5.76
C SER A 286 -4.66 -1.13 -5.21
N ALA A 287 -4.41 -0.14 -4.33
CA ALA A 287 -3.08 0.14 -3.78
C ALA A 287 -2.49 -1.03 -2.95
N ALA A 288 -3.33 -1.91 -2.41
CA ALA A 288 -2.88 -3.08 -1.66
C ALA A 288 -2.42 -4.23 -2.56
N SER A 289 -2.72 -4.24 -3.87
CA SER A 289 -2.59 -5.42 -4.71
C SER A 289 -1.14 -5.91 -4.88
N VAL A 290 -0.19 -5.01 -5.13
CA VAL A 290 1.22 -5.36 -5.29
C VAL A 290 1.84 -5.81 -3.96
N PRO A 291 1.71 -5.06 -2.84
CA PRO A 291 2.27 -5.50 -1.57
C PRO A 291 1.60 -6.77 -1.04
N LEU A 292 0.29 -6.97 -1.24
CA LEU A 292 -0.40 -8.21 -0.87
C LEU A 292 0.16 -9.42 -1.64
N ALA A 293 0.36 -9.27 -2.95
CA ALA A 293 0.96 -10.30 -3.79
C ALA A 293 2.43 -10.59 -3.37
N MET A 294 3.18 -9.57 -2.97
CA MET A 294 4.54 -9.72 -2.48
C MET A 294 4.58 -10.48 -1.14
N VAL A 295 3.71 -10.13 -0.21
CA VAL A 295 3.60 -10.83 1.09
C VAL A 295 3.26 -12.30 0.88
N GLU A 296 2.24 -12.63 0.09
CA GLU A 296 1.89 -14.01 -0.21
C GLU A 296 3.04 -14.77 -0.91
N ALA A 297 3.72 -14.14 -1.88
CA ALA A 297 4.85 -14.76 -2.55
C ALA A 297 6.01 -15.10 -1.59
N ILE A 298 6.24 -14.27 -0.58
CA ILE A 298 7.23 -14.55 0.48
C ILE A 298 6.74 -15.69 1.38
N GLU A 299 5.50 -15.65 1.85
CA GLU A 299 4.91 -16.68 2.70
C GLU A 299 4.88 -18.06 2.02
N GLU A 300 4.65 -18.10 0.71
CA GLU A 300 4.67 -19.32 -0.12
C GLU A 300 6.11 -19.77 -0.49
N GLY A 301 7.13 -19.01 -0.11
CA GLY A 301 8.54 -19.28 -0.45
C GLY A 301 8.88 -19.11 -1.94
N ARG A 302 7.99 -18.43 -2.69
CA ARG A 302 8.18 -18.05 -4.10
C ARG A 302 9.13 -16.86 -4.27
N LEU A 303 9.25 -16.04 -3.24
CA LEU A 303 10.16 -14.90 -3.16
C LEU A 303 10.99 -15.03 -1.88
N LYS A 304 12.30 -15.04 -2.01
CA LYS A 304 13.24 -15.33 -0.94
C LYS A 304 14.22 -14.19 -0.77
N GLU A 305 14.94 -14.25 0.31
CA GLU A 305 16.05 -13.36 0.59
C GLU A 305 17.14 -13.47 -0.49
N GLY A 306 17.63 -12.32 -0.96
CA GLY A 306 18.56 -12.22 -2.08
C GLY A 306 17.90 -12.13 -3.46
N ASP A 307 16.63 -12.54 -3.59
CA ASP A 307 15.91 -12.51 -4.86
C ASP A 307 15.66 -11.06 -5.34
N LYS A 308 15.63 -10.89 -6.66
CA LYS A 308 15.25 -9.66 -7.36
C LYS A 308 13.82 -9.77 -7.87
N VAL A 309 12.96 -8.89 -7.37
CA VAL A 309 11.56 -8.80 -7.81
C VAL A 309 11.35 -7.54 -8.64
N ALA A 310 10.72 -7.68 -9.80
CA ALA A 310 10.29 -6.55 -10.59
C ALA A 310 8.79 -6.32 -10.39
N ILE A 311 8.44 -5.15 -9.88
CA ILE A 311 7.06 -4.73 -9.66
C ILE A 311 6.61 -3.72 -10.71
N VAL A 312 5.33 -3.71 -11.04
CA VAL A 312 4.68 -2.66 -11.82
C VAL A 312 3.24 -2.50 -11.39
N ALA A 313 2.84 -1.29 -11.07
CA ALA A 313 1.48 -0.91 -10.74
C ALA A 313 1.00 0.22 -11.66
N PHE A 314 -0.31 0.29 -11.88
CA PHE A 314 -0.97 1.34 -12.66
C PHE A 314 -2.38 1.55 -12.12
N GLY A 315 -2.94 2.75 -12.27
CA GLY A 315 -4.28 3.04 -11.76
C GLY A 315 -4.81 4.41 -12.13
N ALA A 316 -5.83 4.80 -11.37
CA ALA A 316 -6.47 6.11 -11.52
C ALA A 316 -5.46 7.25 -11.43
N GLY A 317 -5.72 8.28 -12.28
CA GLY A 317 -4.85 9.43 -12.38
C GLY A 317 -4.66 9.92 -13.83
N LEU A 318 -4.36 9.17 -14.87
CA LEU A 318 -3.78 7.83 -14.76
C LEU A 318 -2.37 7.91 -14.17
N THR A 319 -2.00 6.94 -13.35
CA THR A 319 -0.68 6.87 -12.72
C THR A 319 -0.04 5.52 -12.92
N TRP A 320 1.29 5.43 -12.83
CA TRP A 320 2.02 4.16 -12.78
C TRP A 320 3.27 4.27 -11.93
N GLY A 321 3.70 3.14 -11.40
CA GLY A 321 4.97 2.99 -10.72
C GLY A 321 5.56 1.62 -11.02
N ALA A 322 6.87 1.57 -11.27
CA ALA A 322 7.61 0.32 -11.44
C ALA A 322 8.92 0.38 -10.68
N ALA A 323 9.37 -0.75 -10.16
CA ALA A 323 10.66 -0.84 -9.49
C ALA A 323 11.25 -2.24 -9.64
N VAL A 324 12.57 -2.31 -9.58
CA VAL A 324 13.31 -3.55 -9.29
C VAL A 324 13.76 -3.45 -7.85
N ILE A 325 13.37 -4.43 -7.05
CA ILE A 325 13.65 -4.50 -5.62
C ILE A 325 14.46 -5.76 -5.36
N GLN A 326 15.56 -5.65 -4.65
CA GLN A 326 16.30 -6.77 -4.10
C GLN A 326 15.93 -6.96 -2.64
N LEU A 327 15.42 -8.13 -2.27
CA LEU A 327 15.22 -8.50 -0.87
C LEU A 327 16.58 -8.75 -0.24
N GLY A 328 16.90 -7.97 0.79
CA GLY A 328 18.22 -8.03 1.39
C GLY A 328 18.45 -9.29 2.22
N VAL A 329 19.72 -9.66 2.44
CA VAL A 329 20.16 -10.78 3.29
C VAL A 329 19.86 -10.52 4.76
N SER A 330 19.33 -11.50 5.49
CA SER A 330 18.93 -11.37 6.91
C SER A 330 20.13 -11.28 7.85
N GLU A 331 20.36 -10.13 8.45
CA GLU A 331 21.22 -9.98 9.61
C GLU A 331 20.42 -10.08 10.93
N ILE A 332 19.41 -10.94 10.98
CA ILE A 332 18.53 -11.10 12.16
C ILE A 332 19.30 -11.45 13.45
N SER A 333 20.56 -11.87 13.37
CA SER A 333 21.34 -12.31 14.53
C SER A 333 22.07 -11.20 15.31
N THR A 334 22.32 -10.03 14.72
CA THR A 334 23.11 -8.96 15.36
C THR A 334 22.28 -7.75 15.82
N ALA A 335 21.13 -7.52 15.22
CA ALA A 335 20.26 -6.37 15.55
C ALA A 335 19.63 -6.47 16.96
N GLN A 336 19.29 -7.66 17.44
CA GLN A 336 18.72 -7.84 18.79
C GLN A 336 19.63 -7.34 19.94
N SER A 337 20.94 -7.31 19.77
CA SER A 337 21.86 -6.83 20.82
C SER A 337 22.01 -5.30 20.86
N LEU A 338 21.82 -4.62 19.73
CA LEU A 338 21.92 -3.15 19.66
C LEU A 338 20.61 -2.46 20.07
N PHE A 339 19.46 -3.08 19.78
CA PHE A 339 18.14 -2.57 20.16
C PHE A 339 17.92 -2.60 21.68
N SER A 340 18.47 -3.57 22.43
CA SER A 340 18.31 -3.63 23.89
C SER A 340 18.89 -2.42 24.63
N ALA A 341 19.98 -1.85 24.12
CA ALA A 341 20.63 -0.68 24.74
C ALA A 341 19.92 0.63 24.37
N GLY A 342 19.46 0.77 23.12
CA GLY A 342 18.69 1.93 22.66
C GLY A 342 17.33 2.00 23.32
N HIS A 343 16.63 0.88 23.42
CA HIS A 343 15.31 0.77 24.04
C HIS A 343 15.36 1.11 25.56
N ALA A 344 16.37 0.62 26.28
CA ALA A 344 16.54 0.97 27.69
C ALA A 344 16.80 2.46 27.91
N THR A 345 17.60 3.10 27.03
CA THR A 345 17.87 4.55 27.07
C THR A 345 16.63 5.36 26.72
N TYR A 346 15.84 4.92 25.75
CA TYR A 346 14.57 5.55 25.36
C TYR A 346 13.52 5.45 26.48
N MET A 347 13.30 4.27 27.05
CA MET A 347 12.36 4.09 28.16
C MET A 347 12.73 4.93 29.37
N ALA A 348 14.03 5.09 29.67
CA ALA A 348 14.51 5.98 30.71
C ALA A 348 14.22 7.47 30.39
N LYS A 349 14.37 7.89 29.13
CA LYS A 349 14.04 9.25 28.67
C LYS A 349 12.54 9.52 28.75
N ARG A 350 11.70 8.59 28.28
CA ARG A 350 10.24 8.70 28.33
C ARG A 350 9.71 8.74 29.77
N ALA A 351 10.23 7.89 30.67
CA ALA A 351 9.86 7.94 32.09
C ALA A 351 10.19 9.31 32.71
N ARG A 352 11.28 9.93 32.29
CA ARG A 352 11.68 11.28 32.76
C ARG A 352 10.77 12.36 32.19
N GLU A 353 10.36 12.29 30.94
CA GLU A 353 9.42 13.23 30.30
C GLU A 353 8.02 13.11 30.91
N THR A 354 7.49 11.90 31.13
CA THR A 354 6.20 11.67 31.78
C THR A 354 6.17 12.22 33.21
N VAL A 355 7.28 12.13 33.96
CA VAL A 355 7.41 12.73 35.27
C VAL A 355 7.43 14.25 35.18
N LEU A 356 8.12 14.84 34.22
CA LEU A 356 8.17 16.29 33.99
C LEU A 356 6.81 16.85 33.58
N ASP A 357 6.08 16.18 32.70
CA ASP A 357 4.72 16.55 32.28
C ASP A 357 3.73 16.45 33.48
N GLY A 358 3.85 15.40 34.26
CA GLY A 358 3.07 15.25 35.52
C GLY A 358 3.34 16.37 36.55
N VAL A 359 4.60 16.79 36.69
CA VAL A 359 5.00 17.89 37.53
C VAL A 359 4.50 19.23 36.99
N GLN A 360 4.59 19.47 35.68
CA GLN A 360 4.04 20.68 35.04
C GLN A 360 2.52 20.74 35.18
N ALA A 361 1.81 19.64 34.92
CA ALA A 361 0.36 19.57 35.10
C ALA A 361 -0.08 19.83 36.57
N ALA A 362 0.71 19.40 37.53
CA ALA A 362 0.45 19.67 38.96
C ALA A 362 0.74 21.13 39.38
N LEU A 363 1.65 21.81 38.68
CA LEU A 363 2.02 23.21 38.99
C LEU A 363 1.06 24.25 38.35
N ILE A 364 0.40 23.92 37.24
CA ILE A 364 -0.56 24.84 36.58
C ILE A 364 -1.69 25.31 37.52
N PRO A 365 -2.35 24.46 38.31
CA PRO A 365 -3.40 24.93 39.25
C PRO A 365 -2.85 25.81 40.40
N LEU A 366 -1.60 25.61 40.78
CA LEU A 366 -0.94 26.46 41.81
C LEU A 366 -0.65 27.86 41.24
N TYR A 367 -0.18 27.94 40.01
CA TYR A 367 0.10 29.22 39.34
C TYR A 367 -1.17 30.04 39.11
N THR A 368 -2.27 29.43 38.70
CA THR A 368 -3.57 30.09 38.55
C THR A 368 -4.18 30.57 39.86
N ARG A 369 -3.98 29.85 40.99
CA ARG A 369 -4.40 30.29 42.33
C ARG A 369 -3.60 31.47 42.84
N PHE A 370 -2.31 31.60 42.52
CA PHE A 370 -1.48 32.76 42.91
C PHE A 370 -1.80 34.01 42.07
N ALA A 371 -2.10 33.82 40.77
CA ALA A 371 -2.45 34.93 39.87
C ALA A 371 -3.82 35.55 40.20
N SER A 372 -4.77 34.78 40.77
CA SER A 372 -6.10 35.25 41.16
C SER A 372 -6.16 35.97 42.53
N ARG A 373 -5.08 35.96 43.31
CA ARG A 373 -4.98 36.66 44.59
C ARG A 373 -4.35 38.05 44.54
N LYS A 374 -4.02 38.52 43.32
CA LYS A 374 -3.44 39.88 43.08
C LYS A 374 -4.41 40.81 42.32
N LYS A 375 -5.71 40.59 42.43
CA LYS A 375 -6.73 41.56 42.02
C LYS A 375 -7.57 41.98 43.24
#